data_721818c24699b2c15f07dbea5916c207
#
_entry.id   721818c24699b2c15f07dbea5916c207
#
_cell.length_a   1.000
_cell.length_b   1.000
_cell.length_c   1.000
_cell.angle_alpha   90.00
_cell.angle_beta   90.00
_cell.angle_gamma   90.00
#
_symmetry.space_group_name_H-M   'P 1'
#
loop_
_entity.id
_entity.type
_entity.pdbx_description
1 polymer ?
#
loop_
_entity_poly.entity_id
_entity_poly.type
_entity_poly.pdbx_seq_one_letter_code
_entity_poly.pdbx_strand_id
1 'polypeptide(L)'
;MIRKKAGGADEPASLFAVMYHEERKENRMITLPQRFKERMKELLGEEYSAFEASYEQEKVQGLRFNSLKTKEGREDNWEEKGVKSLAEKTSQVLQMELTPVSWVKEGYYYPLEARPGKHPFHEAGLYYIQEPSAMAVVELLDPKPGENILDLCAAPGGKSSHIASRLKGEGFL
;
A
#
# COMPACT_ATOMS: atom_id res chain seq x y z
N MET A 1 32.60 1.10 -49.30
CA MET A 1 32.10 2.43 -48.95
C MET A 1 30.59 2.42 -49.13
N ILE A 2 29.83 1.99 -48.15
CA ILE A 2 28.35 1.97 -48.19
C ILE A 2 27.87 2.57 -46.85
N ARG A 3 27.30 3.77 -46.92
CA ARG A 3 26.65 4.47 -45.83
C ARG A 3 25.30 3.81 -45.59
N LYS A 4 25.04 3.30 -44.37
CA LYS A 4 23.69 3.03 -43.88
C LYS A 4 23.13 4.30 -43.28
N LYS A 5 22.02 4.78 -43.80
CA LYS A 5 21.15 5.80 -43.20
C LYS A 5 20.44 5.18 -42.02
N ALA A 6 20.55 5.83 -40.88
CA ALA A 6 19.65 5.64 -39.76
C ALA A 6 18.30 6.25 -40.12
N GLY A 7 17.26 5.45 -40.14
CA GLY A 7 15.87 5.89 -40.11
C GLY A 7 15.30 5.52 -38.78
N GLY A 8 15.13 6.52 -37.91
CA GLY A 8 14.36 6.37 -36.69
C GLY A 8 12.88 6.31 -37.04
N ALA A 9 12.21 5.33 -36.47
CA ALA A 9 10.79 5.37 -36.27
C ALA A 9 10.61 5.12 -34.79
N ASP A 10 10.46 6.20 -34.05
CA ASP A 10 9.87 6.18 -32.72
C ASP A 10 8.40 5.75 -32.88
N GLU A 11 8.13 4.47 -32.80
CA GLU A 11 6.77 4.00 -32.55
C GLU A 11 6.44 4.26 -31.07
N PRO A 12 5.26 4.86 -30.81
CA PRO A 12 4.95 5.32 -29.47
C PRO A 12 4.59 4.12 -28.58
N ALA A 13 5.52 3.75 -27.71
CA ALA A 13 5.23 2.87 -26.57
C ALA A 13 4.02 3.35 -25.74
N SER A 14 3.62 4.60 -25.92
CA SER A 14 2.45 5.22 -25.28
C SER A 14 1.10 4.69 -25.78
N LEU A 15 0.98 4.35 -27.08
CA LEU A 15 -0.31 3.88 -27.63
C LEU A 15 -0.65 2.46 -27.15
N PHE A 16 0.35 1.57 -27.09
CA PHE A 16 0.18 0.24 -26.53
C PHE A 16 -0.13 0.26 -25.03
N ALA A 17 0.49 1.17 -24.28
CA ALA A 17 0.21 1.36 -22.86
C ALA A 17 -1.22 1.89 -22.64
N VAL A 18 -1.68 2.83 -23.46
CA VAL A 18 -3.04 3.39 -23.39
C VAL A 18 -4.08 2.35 -23.81
N MET A 19 -3.87 1.62 -24.90
CA MET A 19 -4.79 0.55 -25.33
C MET A 19 -4.85 -0.59 -24.30
N TYR A 20 -3.72 -0.99 -23.69
CA TYR A 20 -3.68 -2.01 -22.65
C TYR A 20 -4.33 -1.53 -21.35
N HIS A 21 -4.37 -0.22 -21.11
CA HIS A 21 -5.07 0.39 -19.96
C HIS A 21 -6.59 0.49 -20.19
N GLU A 22 -7.03 0.82 -21.40
CA GLU A 22 -8.46 0.88 -21.73
C GLU A 22 -9.09 -0.51 -21.74
N GLU A 23 -8.44 -1.52 -22.32
CA GLU A 23 -8.94 -2.91 -22.27
C GLU A 23 -9.00 -3.48 -20.83
N ARG A 24 -8.15 -3.01 -19.90
CA ARG A 24 -8.24 -3.41 -18.48
C ARG A 24 -9.35 -2.69 -17.71
N LYS A 25 -9.78 -1.49 -18.13
CA LYS A 25 -10.90 -0.78 -17.51
C LYS A 25 -12.25 -1.40 -17.89
N GLU A 26 -12.40 -1.91 -19.11
CA GLU A 26 -13.67 -2.48 -19.57
C GLU A 26 -13.99 -3.88 -19.02
N ASN A 27 -13.07 -4.60 -18.36
CA ASN A 27 -13.28 -6.03 -18.09
C ASN A 27 -13.07 -6.48 -16.65
N ARG A 28 -13.46 -5.69 -15.65
CA ARG A 28 -13.51 -6.13 -14.26
C ARG A 28 -14.79 -5.76 -13.52
N MET A 29 -15.94 -6.05 -14.10
CA MET A 29 -17.09 -6.30 -13.24
C MET A 29 -16.82 -7.60 -12.48
N ILE A 30 -16.57 -7.49 -11.18
CA ILE A 30 -16.43 -8.65 -10.31
C ILE A 30 -17.81 -9.29 -10.23
N THR A 31 -18.00 -10.38 -10.95
CA THR A 31 -19.25 -11.15 -10.83
C THR A 31 -19.18 -11.96 -9.53
N LEU A 32 -19.88 -11.50 -8.52
CA LEU A 32 -19.99 -12.22 -7.25
C LEU A 32 -20.82 -13.49 -7.43
N PRO A 33 -20.38 -14.65 -6.88
CA PRO A 33 -21.14 -15.89 -6.93
C PRO A 33 -22.54 -15.72 -6.29
N GLN A 34 -23.58 -16.31 -6.92
CA GLN A 34 -24.95 -16.13 -6.47
C GLN A 34 -25.16 -16.55 -5.00
N ARG A 35 -24.60 -17.69 -4.59
CA ARG A 35 -24.67 -18.18 -3.20
C ARG A 35 -24.01 -17.24 -2.21
N PHE A 36 -22.94 -16.54 -2.62
CA PHE A 36 -22.31 -15.51 -1.79
C PHE A 36 -23.23 -14.30 -1.61
N LYS A 37 -23.86 -13.82 -2.70
CA LYS A 37 -24.82 -12.71 -2.64
C LYS A 37 -25.98 -13.02 -1.71
N GLU A 38 -26.58 -14.22 -1.82
CA GLU A 38 -27.69 -14.67 -0.97
C GLU A 38 -27.28 -14.65 0.51
N ARG A 39 -26.12 -15.24 0.84
CA ARG A 39 -25.61 -15.25 2.21
C ARG A 39 -25.34 -13.84 2.74
N MET A 40 -24.77 -12.96 1.92
CA MET A 40 -24.52 -11.59 2.35
C MET A 40 -25.81 -10.79 2.55
N LYS A 41 -26.85 -11.04 1.75
CA LYS A 41 -28.18 -10.44 1.97
C LYS A 41 -28.79 -10.85 3.32
N GLU A 42 -28.68 -12.14 3.68
CA GLU A 42 -29.17 -12.63 4.97
C GLU A 42 -28.40 -12.00 6.15
N LEU A 43 -27.08 -11.83 6.02
CA LEU A 43 -26.21 -11.31 7.08
C LEU A 43 -26.33 -9.80 7.26
N LEU A 44 -26.43 -9.04 6.17
CA LEU A 44 -26.34 -7.58 6.17
C LEU A 44 -27.70 -6.88 6.11
N GLY A 45 -28.78 -7.59 5.73
CA GLY A 45 -30.11 -7.02 5.63
C GLY A 45 -30.14 -5.75 4.78
N GLU A 46 -30.50 -4.62 5.39
CA GLU A 46 -30.61 -3.32 4.73
C GLU A 46 -29.25 -2.77 4.23
N GLU A 47 -28.14 -3.16 4.86
CA GLU A 47 -26.79 -2.73 4.47
C GLU A 47 -26.27 -3.44 3.20
N TYR A 48 -26.96 -4.49 2.72
CA TYR A 48 -26.51 -5.27 1.58
C TYR A 48 -26.32 -4.44 0.31
N SER A 49 -27.21 -3.49 0.04
CA SER A 49 -27.10 -2.66 -1.17
C SER A 49 -25.84 -1.79 -1.18
N ALA A 50 -25.49 -1.21 -0.04
CA ALA A 50 -24.25 -0.44 0.10
C ALA A 50 -23.02 -1.33 0.00
N PHE A 51 -23.06 -2.52 0.58
CA PHE A 51 -22.03 -3.54 0.45
C PHE A 51 -21.82 -3.98 -1.02
N GLU A 52 -22.89 -4.29 -1.76
CA GLU A 52 -22.81 -4.69 -3.17
C GLU A 52 -22.21 -3.55 -4.03
N ALA A 53 -22.66 -2.32 -3.83
CA ALA A 53 -22.14 -1.14 -4.51
C ALA A 53 -20.65 -0.87 -4.23
N SER A 54 -20.12 -1.30 -3.09
CA SER A 54 -18.70 -1.14 -2.77
C SER A 54 -17.76 -1.91 -3.69
N TYR A 55 -18.25 -2.97 -4.36
CA TYR A 55 -17.48 -3.73 -5.35
C TYR A 55 -17.27 -3.00 -6.68
N GLU A 56 -18.08 -1.97 -6.94
CA GLU A 56 -17.95 -1.11 -8.12
C GLU A 56 -16.97 0.05 -7.90
N GLN A 57 -16.59 0.28 -6.65
CA GLN A 57 -15.64 1.34 -6.32
C GLN A 57 -14.20 0.96 -6.69
N GLU A 58 -13.39 1.95 -6.99
CA GLU A 58 -11.96 1.74 -7.24
C GLU A 58 -11.27 1.17 -5.99
N LYS A 59 -10.41 0.17 -6.22
CA LYS A 59 -9.61 -0.41 -5.15
C LYS A 59 -8.60 0.63 -4.67
N VAL A 60 -8.46 0.72 -3.36
CA VAL A 60 -7.38 1.49 -2.75
C VAL A 60 -6.19 0.59 -2.44
N GLN A 61 -4.98 1.12 -2.65
CA GLN A 61 -3.73 0.44 -2.32
C GLN A 61 -2.94 1.32 -1.36
N GLY A 62 -2.25 0.68 -0.43
CA GLY A 62 -1.46 1.39 0.55
C GLY A 62 -0.10 0.76 0.80
N LEU A 63 0.80 1.56 1.28
CA LEU A 63 2.07 1.15 1.85
C LEU A 63 2.28 1.84 3.20
N ARG A 64 3.04 1.19 4.08
CA ARG A 64 3.40 1.73 5.39
C ARG A 64 4.91 1.78 5.51
N PHE A 65 5.44 2.96 5.75
CA PHE A 65 6.87 3.13 5.99
C PHE A 65 7.32 2.48 7.29
N ASN A 66 8.55 1.98 7.28
CA ASN A 66 9.17 1.38 8.45
C ASN A 66 9.90 2.47 9.26
N SER A 67 9.28 2.94 10.32
CA SER A 67 9.82 4.01 11.16
C SER A 67 11.16 3.64 11.82
N LEU A 68 11.47 2.34 11.99
CA LEU A 68 12.77 1.91 12.50
C LEU A 68 13.93 2.20 11.53
N LYS A 69 13.62 2.41 10.24
CA LYS A 69 14.61 2.71 9.19
C LYS A 69 14.68 4.18 8.81
N THR A 70 13.88 5.04 9.45
CA THR A 70 13.84 6.49 9.16
C THR A 70 14.73 7.31 10.09
N LYS A 71 15.61 6.68 10.87
CA LYS A 71 16.44 7.32 11.89
C LYS A 71 17.46 8.29 11.27
N GLU A 72 17.08 9.55 11.12
CA GLU A 72 17.98 10.68 10.95
C GLU A 72 17.89 11.54 12.23
N GLY A 73 18.75 11.25 13.23
CA GLY A 73 18.89 12.07 14.45
C GLY A 73 18.07 11.59 15.67
N ARG A 74 18.48 12.09 16.85
CA ARG A 74 17.89 11.78 18.17
C ARG A 74 16.94 12.89 18.66
N GLU A 75 16.25 13.59 17.78
CA GLU A 75 15.30 14.64 18.18
C GLU A 75 13.91 14.06 18.50
N ASP A 76 13.18 14.66 19.44
CA ASP A 76 11.89 14.18 19.97
C ASP A 76 10.75 14.01 18.92
N ASN A 77 10.91 14.57 17.72
CA ASN A 77 9.92 14.48 16.61
C ASN A 77 10.48 13.80 15.35
N TRP A 78 11.59 13.04 15.47
CA TRP A 78 12.28 12.44 14.33
C TRP A 78 11.42 11.42 13.54
N GLU A 79 10.51 10.71 14.22
CA GLU A 79 9.68 9.68 13.59
C GLU A 79 8.78 10.26 12.50
N GLU A 80 8.06 11.32 12.81
CA GLU A 80 7.14 11.95 11.87
C GLU A 80 7.85 12.68 10.74
N LYS A 81 8.89 13.46 11.08
CA LYS A 81 9.73 14.15 10.09
C LYS A 81 10.48 13.16 9.19
N GLY A 82 11.03 12.09 9.77
CA GLY A 82 11.77 11.06 9.04
C GLY A 82 10.87 10.27 8.08
N VAL A 83 9.66 9.91 8.50
CA VAL A 83 8.68 9.24 7.63
C VAL A 83 8.24 10.15 6.49
N LYS A 84 7.96 11.43 6.76
CA LYS A 84 7.59 12.39 5.72
C LYS A 84 8.71 12.59 4.70
N SER A 85 9.94 12.78 5.15
CA SER A 85 11.11 12.90 4.26
C SER A 85 11.33 11.63 3.43
N LEU A 86 11.16 10.45 4.02
CA LEU A 86 11.26 9.18 3.29
C LEU A 86 10.12 9.03 2.27
N ALA A 87 8.91 9.44 2.60
CA ALA A 87 7.78 9.41 1.68
C ALA A 87 8.02 10.34 0.48
N GLU A 88 8.51 11.55 0.71
CA GLU A 88 8.85 12.51 -0.35
C GLU A 88 9.95 11.96 -1.28
N LYS A 89 11.05 11.43 -0.71
CA LYS A 89 12.13 10.79 -1.48
C LYS A 89 11.63 9.58 -2.28
N THR A 90 10.78 8.75 -1.67
CA THR A 90 10.21 7.56 -2.32
C THR A 90 9.28 7.97 -3.45
N SER A 91 8.43 8.97 -3.25
CA SER A 91 7.55 9.54 -4.28
C SER A 91 8.34 10.02 -5.50
N GLN A 92 9.44 10.73 -5.28
CA GLN A 92 10.33 11.22 -6.35
C GLN A 92 11.02 10.08 -7.10
N VAL A 93 11.60 9.10 -6.37
CA VAL A 93 12.35 8.00 -6.97
C VAL A 93 11.44 7.05 -7.74
N LEU A 94 10.25 6.75 -7.21
CA LEU A 94 9.28 5.86 -7.84
C LEU A 94 8.37 6.59 -8.85
N GLN A 95 8.47 7.91 -8.95
CA GLN A 95 7.61 8.75 -9.80
C GLN A 95 6.13 8.45 -9.57
N MET A 96 5.74 8.29 -8.31
CA MET A 96 4.37 8.03 -7.90
C MET A 96 3.93 8.99 -6.81
N GLU A 97 2.69 9.44 -6.87
CA GLU A 97 2.08 10.25 -5.83
C GLU A 97 1.78 9.39 -4.59
N LEU A 98 2.11 9.92 -3.41
CA LEU A 98 1.80 9.31 -2.13
C LEU A 98 0.89 10.23 -1.33
N THR A 99 -0.32 9.76 -1.02
CA THR A 99 -1.31 10.51 -0.23
C THR A 99 -1.39 9.90 1.17
N PRO A 100 -1.26 10.70 2.26
CA PRO A 100 -1.30 10.18 3.62
C PRO A 100 -2.61 9.47 3.96
N VAL A 101 -2.51 8.36 4.69
CA VAL A 101 -3.65 7.69 5.34
C VAL A 101 -3.93 8.43 6.65
N SER A 102 -5.14 8.96 6.82
CA SER A 102 -5.46 9.90 7.91
C SER A 102 -5.34 9.32 9.33
N TRP A 103 -5.46 8.00 9.49
CA TRP A 103 -5.40 7.31 10.78
C TRP A 103 -4.07 6.62 11.08
N VAL A 104 -3.09 6.67 10.15
CA VAL A 104 -1.77 6.03 10.34
C VAL A 104 -0.69 6.98 9.86
N LYS A 105 0.17 7.45 10.74
CA LYS A 105 1.23 8.41 10.42
C LYS A 105 2.23 7.91 9.38
N GLU A 106 2.51 6.61 9.38
CA GLU A 106 3.44 5.95 8.46
C GLU A 106 2.75 5.41 7.20
N GLY A 107 1.41 5.51 7.12
CA GLY A 107 0.59 4.97 6.04
C GLY A 107 0.37 5.95 4.91
N TYR A 108 0.47 5.45 3.68
CA TYR A 108 0.22 6.23 2.46
C TYR A 108 -0.55 5.41 1.44
N TYR A 109 -1.48 6.04 0.76
CA TYR A 109 -2.07 5.53 -0.48
C TYR A 109 -1.11 5.73 -1.63
N TYR A 110 -1.19 4.85 -2.63
CA TYR A 110 -0.46 4.99 -3.90
C TYR A 110 -1.34 4.60 -5.10
N PRO A 111 -1.05 5.11 -6.31
CA PRO A 111 -1.84 4.85 -7.51
C PRO A 111 -1.90 3.37 -7.89
N LEU A 112 -3.03 2.92 -8.46
CA LEU A 112 -3.25 1.52 -8.85
C LEU A 112 -2.24 0.99 -9.86
N GLU A 113 -1.72 1.87 -10.71
CA GLU A 113 -0.73 1.56 -11.75
C GLU A 113 0.66 1.33 -11.19
N ALA A 114 0.95 1.92 -10.03
CA ALA A 114 2.26 1.82 -9.42
C ALA A 114 2.58 0.38 -8.99
N ARG A 115 3.87 0.05 -9.02
CA ARG A 115 4.38 -1.29 -8.66
C ARG A 115 5.50 -1.18 -7.61
N PRO A 116 5.23 -0.56 -6.43
CA PRO A 116 6.26 -0.35 -5.41
C PRO A 116 6.88 -1.66 -4.91
N GLY A 117 6.15 -2.79 -4.98
CA GLY A 117 6.65 -4.10 -4.58
C GLY A 117 7.79 -4.66 -5.44
N LYS A 118 8.07 -4.07 -6.60
CA LYS A 118 9.19 -4.46 -7.47
C LYS A 118 10.45 -3.61 -7.25
N HIS A 119 10.37 -2.61 -6.39
CA HIS A 119 11.47 -1.68 -6.18
C HIS A 119 12.41 -2.16 -5.06
N PRO A 120 13.74 -1.94 -5.16
CA PRO A 120 14.72 -2.30 -4.12
C PRO A 120 14.41 -1.75 -2.73
N PHE A 121 13.69 -0.64 -2.61
CA PHE A 121 13.25 -0.09 -1.32
C PHE A 121 12.29 -1.02 -0.58
N HIS A 122 11.44 -1.75 -1.31
CA HIS A 122 10.58 -2.77 -0.72
C HIS A 122 11.41 -3.94 -0.18
N GLU A 123 12.34 -4.46 -0.99
CA GLU A 123 13.27 -5.53 -0.57
C GLU A 123 14.14 -5.11 0.60
N ALA A 124 14.57 -3.84 0.64
CA ALA A 124 15.30 -3.26 1.76
C ALA A 124 14.43 -3.05 3.03
N GLY A 125 13.11 -3.28 2.94
CA GLY A 125 12.17 -3.12 4.05
C GLY A 125 12.00 -1.67 4.51
N LEU A 126 12.15 -0.70 3.60
CA LEU A 126 11.86 0.71 3.90
C LEU A 126 10.36 0.97 4.04
N TYR A 127 9.54 0.18 3.39
CA TYR A 127 8.09 0.15 3.53
C TYR A 127 7.55 -1.27 3.36
N TYR A 128 6.35 -1.48 3.86
CA TYR A 128 5.56 -2.69 3.68
C TYR A 128 4.30 -2.35 2.88
N ILE A 129 3.96 -3.14 1.86
CA ILE A 129 2.71 -2.99 1.12
C ILE A 129 1.60 -3.55 1.99
N GLN A 130 0.70 -2.70 2.42
CA GLN A 130 -0.36 -3.05 3.36
C GLN A 130 -1.63 -2.29 2.99
N GLU A 131 -2.74 -2.99 3.03
CA GLU A 131 -4.05 -2.39 2.82
C GLU A 131 -4.34 -1.41 3.97
N PRO A 132 -4.85 -0.19 3.67
CA PRO A 132 -5.02 0.86 4.69
C PRO A 132 -5.89 0.46 5.88
N SER A 133 -6.97 -0.32 5.68
CA SER A 133 -7.82 -0.79 6.76
C SER A 133 -7.07 -1.74 7.71
N ALA A 134 -6.18 -2.58 7.17
CA ALA A 134 -5.36 -3.49 7.96
C ALA A 134 -4.33 -2.78 8.85
N MET A 135 -3.97 -1.54 8.52
CA MET A 135 -3.09 -0.71 9.35
C MET A 135 -3.80 -0.24 10.64
N ALA A 136 -5.12 -0.01 10.58
CA ALA A 136 -5.91 0.47 11.71
C ALA A 136 -5.86 -0.46 12.94
N VAL A 137 -5.67 -1.77 12.73
CA VAL A 137 -5.60 -2.74 13.83
C VAL A 137 -4.50 -2.40 14.84
N VAL A 138 -3.32 -2.01 14.37
CA VAL A 138 -2.19 -1.68 15.24
C VAL A 138 -2.32 -0.29 15.84
N GLU A 139 -2.96 0.64 15.14
CA GLU A 139 -3.30 1.96 15.69
C GLU A 139 -4.28 1.83 16.87
N LEU A 140 -5.29 0.95 16.73
CA LEU A 140 -6.24 0.68 17.81
C LEU A 140 -5.62 -0.08 18.99
N LEU A 141 -4.65 -0.98 18.73
CA LEU A 141 -3.89 -1.69 19.74
C LEU A 141 -2.97 -0.75 20.52
N ASP A 142 -2.45 0.26 19.84
CA ASP A 142 -1.54 1.30 20.36
C ASP A 142 -0.34 0.75 21.17
N PRO A 143 0.49 -0.14 20.58
CA PRO A 143 1.60 -0.80 21.28
C PRO A 143 2.61 0.21 21.85
N LYS A 144 3.06 -0.03 23.07
CA LYS A 144 4.08 0.80 23.74
C LYS A 144 5.37 0.03 23.94
N PRO A 145 6.54 0.72 23.90
CA PRO A 145 7.83 0.12 24.26
C PRO A 145 7.76 -0.59 25.62
N GLY A 146 8.35 -1.79 25.71
CA GLY A 146 8.37 -2.60 26.92
C GLY A 146 7.19 -3.58 27.06
N GLU A 147 6.17 -3.51 26.22
CA GLU A 147 5.03 -4.43 26.27
C GLU A 147 5.36 -5.81 25.68
N ASN A 148 4.65 -6.84 26.16
CA ASN A 148 4.66 -8.17 25.60
C ASN A 148 3.38 -8.39 24.81
N ILE A 149 3.50 -8.64 23.51
CA ILE A 149 2.37 -8.75 22.59
C ILE A 149 2.41 -10.10 21.89
N LEU A 150 1.25 -10.75 21.79
CA LEU A 150 1.08 -11.99 21.03
C LEU A 150 0.25 -11.70 19.77
N ASP A 151 0.87 -11.88 18.59
CA ASP A 151 0.18 -11.80 17.31
C ASP A 151 -0.23 -13.19 16.82
N LEU A 152 -1.50 -13.56 17.02
CA LEU A 152 -2.07 -14.84 16.57
C LEU A 152 -2.35 -14.89 15.05
N CYS A 153 -2.20 -13.76 14.34
CA CYS A 153 -2.41 -13.62 12.90
C CYS A 153 -1.15 -13.07 12.22
N ALA A 154 0.03 -13.50 12.64
CA ALA A 154 1.32 -12.92 12.28
C ALA A 154 1.65 -12.96 10.77
N ALA A 155 1.24 -14.01 10.05
CA ALA A 155 1.50 -14.13 8.62
C ALA A 155 0.56 -13.22 7.80
N PRO A 156 1.05 -12.57 6.76
CA PRO A 156 2.42 -12.51 6.20
C PRO A 156 3.36 -11.47 6.84
N GLY A 157 3.04 -10.87 7.98
CA GLY A 157 3.93 -9.99 8.72
C GLY A 157 3.55 -8.51 8.76
N GLY A 158 2.47 -8.09 8.11
CA GLY A 158 2.06 -6.69 8.05
C GLY A 158 1.74 -6.09 9.42
N LYS A 159 1.02 -6.82 10.27
CA LYS A 159 0.69 -6.40 11.64
C LYS A 159 1.90 -6.56 12.56
N SER A 160 2.56 -7.71 12.53
CA SER A 160 3.76 -7.97 13.34
C SER A 160 4.86 -6.94 13.11
N SER A 161 5.18 -6.60 11.85
CA SER A 161 6.19 -5.56 11.54
C SER A 161 5.76 -4.17 12.00
N HIS A 162 4.46 -3.87 12.00
CA HIS A 162 3.93 -2.61 12.52
C HIS A 162 4.04 -2.56 14.05
N ILE A 163 3.63 -3.62 14.75
CA ILE A 163 3.80 -3.75 16.21
C ILE A 163 5.29 -3.60 16.59
N ALA A 164 6.17 -4.32 15.92
CA ALA A 164 7.61 -4.25 16.17
C ALA A 164 8.17 -2.83 16.02
N SER A 165 7.66 -2.05 15.04
CA SER A 165 8.07 -0.66 14.87
C SER A 165 7.62 0.23 16.03
N ARG A 166 6.46 -0.04 16.62
CA ARG A 166 5.93 0.69 17.80
C ARG A 166 6.66 0.31 19.09
N LEU A 167 7.07 -0.96 19.23
CA LEU A 167 7.85 -1.43 20.39
C LEU A 167 9.27 -0.88 20.41
N LYS A 168 9.82 -0.37 19.30
CA LYS A 168 11.16 0.28 19.22
C LYS A 168 12.33 -0.59 19.72
N GLY A 169 12.17 -1.90 19.71
CA GLY A 169 13.17 -2.86 20.20
C GLY A 169 13.09 -3.14 21.70
N GLU A 170 12.05 -2.68 22.37
CA GLU A 170 11.78 -2.94 23.78
C GLU A 170 10.53 -3.81 23.90
N GLY A 171 10.56 -4.88 24.74
CA GLY A 171 9.46 -5.83 24.91
C GLY A 171 9.60 -7.09 24.08
N PHE A 172 8.51 -7.85 23.96
CA PHE A 172 8.45 -9.10 23.21
C PHE A 172 7.23 -9.15 22.27
N LEU A 173 7.44 -9.75 21.09
CA LEU A 173 6.41 -10.00 20.09
C LEU A 173 6.48 -11.47 19.63
#